data_c57de6f462336d2d7732c7f8e4eca78e
#
_entry.id   c57de6f462336d2d7732c7f8e4eca78e
#
_cell.length_a   1.000
_cell.length_b   1.000
_cell.length_c   1.000
_cell.angle_alpha   90.00
_cell.angle_beta   90.00
_cell.angle_gamma   90.00
#
_symmetry.space_group_name_H-M   'P 1'
#
loop_
_entity.id
_entity.type
_entity.pdbx_description
1 polymer ?
#
loop_
_entity_poly.entity_id
_entity_poly.type
_entity_poly.pdbx_seq_one_letter_code
_entity_poly.pdbx_strand_id
1 'polypeptide(L)' 'MSKRELIDCIIEINRSAKPDFLAGFSEEELNDYLEHLMELNLRELAVC' A
#
# COMPACT_ATOMS: atom_id res chain seq x y z
N MET A 1 1.57 -8.26 -10.28
CA MET A 1 1.37 -6.81 -10.39
C MET A 1 2.69 -6.11 -10.65
N SER A 2 2.68 -5.08 -11.46
CA SER A 2 3.87 -4.28 -11.67
C SER A 2 4.09 -3.34 -10.48
N LYS A 3 5.32 -2.84 -10.35
CA LYS A 3 5.67 -1.93 -9.29
C LYS A 3 4.76 -0.69 -9.28
N ARG A 4 4.45 -0.20 -10.48
CA ARG A 4 3.60 0.99 -10.62
C ARG A 4 2.19 0.73 -10.11
N GLU A 5 1.66 -0.45 -10.39
CA GLU A 5 0.33 -0.81 -9.92
C GLU A 5 0.29 -0.92 -8.41
N LEU A 6 1.35 -1.47 -7.82
CA LEU A 6 1.45 -1.54 -6.37
C LEU A 6 1.46 -0.15 -5.74
N ILE A 7 2.22 0.75 -6.34
CA ILE A 7 2.29 2.13 -5.86
C ILE A 7 0.91 2.80 -5.94
N ASP A 8 0.23 2.63 -7.05
CA ASP A 8 -1.10 3.20 -7.22
C ASP A 8 -2.09 2.66 -6.19
N CYS A 9 -2.05 1.36 -5.94
CA CYS A 9 -2.93 0.76 -4.94
C CYS A 9 -2.64 1.29 -3.54
N ILE A 10 -1.38 1.45 -3.20
CA ILE A 10 -0.99 1.96 -1.89
C ILE A 10 -1.49 3.39 -1.71
N ILE A 11 -1.34 4.21 -2.74
CA ILE A 11 -1.78 5.60 -2.68
C ILE A 11 -3.30 5.70 -2.55
N GLU A 12 -4.03 4.79 -3.17
CA GLU A 12 -5.48 4.77 -3.04
C GLU A 12 -5.93 4.50 -1.62
N ILE A 13 -5.23 3.60 -0.93
CA ILE A 13 -5.56 3.26 0.45
C ILE A 13 -5.03 4.32 1.40
N ASN A 14 -3.79 4.75 1.17
CA ASN A 14 -3.14 5.75 2.02
C ASN A 14 -2.73 6.95 1.18
N ARG A 15 -3.56 7.96 1.17
CA ARG A 15 -3.35 9.15 0.37
C ARG A 15 -2.18 10.00 0.84
N SER A 16 -1.71 9.75 2.05
CA SER A 16 -0.53 10.45 2.57
C SER A 16 0.76 9.90 1.99
N ALA A 17 0.73 8.70 1.43
CA ALA A 17 1.92 8.10 0.84
C ALA A 17 2.29 8.83 -0.45
N LYS A 18 3.57 9.13 -0.61
CA LYS A 18 4.06 9.82 -1.80
C LYS A 18 4.65 8.82 -2.79
N PRO A 19 4.32 8.95 -4.07
CA PRO A 19 4.86 8.03 -5.07
C PRO A 19 6.38 8.05 -5.16
N ASP A 20 6.98 9.21 -4.95
CA ASP A 20 8.45 9.34 -4.96
C ASP A 20 9.10 8.49 -3.87
N PHE A 21 8.49 8.47 -2.71
CA PHE A 21 8.97 7.67 -1.59
C PHE A 21 8.81 6.18 -1.88
N LEU A 22 7.64 5.79 -2.39
CA LEU A 22 7.35 4.40 -2.70
C LEU A 22 8.19 3.86 -3.84
N ALA A 23 8.56 4.72 -4.77
CA ALA A 23 9.37 4.32 -5.92
C ALA A 23 10.77 3.82 -5.51
N GLY A 24 11.22 4.19 -4.32
CA GLY A 24 12.49 3.73 -3.78
C GLY A 24 12.47 2.30 -3.27
N PHE A 25 11.29 1.73 -3.11
CA PHE A 25 11.14 0.36 -2.61
C PHE A 25 11.11 -0.65 -3.76
N SER A 26 11.46 -1.90 -3.45
CA SER A 26 11.34 -2.97 -4.42
C SER A 26 9.89 -3.45 -4.52
N GLU A 27 9.60 -4.24 -5.55
CA GLU A 27 8.25 -4.79 -5.70
C GLU A 27 7.83 -5.63 -4.49
N GLU A 28 8.76 -6.41 -3.96
CA GLU A 28 8.48 -7.24 -2.79
C GLU A 28 8.13 -6.39 -1.59
N GLU A 29 8.89 -5.34 -1.37
CA GLU A 29 8.65 -4.44 -0.25
C GLU A 29 7.32 -3.71 -0.38
N LEU A 30 6.99 -3.28 -1.58
CA LEU A 30 5.72 -2.62 -1.84
C LEU A 30 4.55 -3.57 -1.64
N ASN A 31 4.72 -4.81 -2.07
CA ASN A 31 3.68 -5.82 -1.91
C ASN A 31 3.42 -6.10 -0.43
N ASP A 32 4.49 -6.21 0.34
CA ASP A 32 4.41 -6.40 1.79
C ASP A 32 3.68 -5.24 2.45
N TYR A 33 4.06 -4.03 2.07
CA TYR A 33 3.45 -2.83 2.59
C TYR A 33 1.96 -2.78 2.29
N LEU A 34 1.61 -3.11 1.06
CA LEU A 34 0.22 -3.12 0.63
C LEU A 34 -0.61 -4.14 1.41
N GLU A 35 -0.07 -5.31 1.63
CA GLU A 35 -0.74 -6.35 2.41
C GLU A 35 -1.02 -5.86 3.83
N HIS A 36 -0.06 -5.19 4.43
CA HIS A 36 -0.21 -4.62 5.77
C HIS A 36 -1.31 -3.58 5.81
N LEU A 37 -1.34 -2.71 4.81
CA LEU A 37 -2.36 -1.68 4.75
C LEU A 37 -3.75 -2.27 4.60
N MET A 38 -3.88 -3.30 3.79
CA MET A 38 -5.15 -3.96 3.59
C MET A 38 -5.62 -4.65 4.88
N GLU A 39 -4.71 -5.26 5.60
CA GLU A 39 -5.02 -5.89 6.87
C GLU A 39 -5.53 -4.89 7.90
N LEU A 40 -4.84 -3.75 8.01
CA LEU A 40 -5.25 -2.70 8.93
C LEU A 40 -6.61 -2.14 8.56
N ASN A 41 -6.85 -1.97 7.27
CA ASN A 41 -8.11 -1.45 6.79
C ASN A 41 -9.26 -2.40 7.12
N LEU A 42 -9.03 -3.70 6.94
CA LEU A 42 -10.03 -4.71 7.28
C LEU A 42 -10.31 -4.76 8.77
N ARG A 43 -9.28 -4.59 9.58
CA ARG A 43 -9.45 -4.57 11.03
C ARG A 43 -10.29 -3.38 11.48
N GLU A 44 -10.06 -2.23 10.88
CA GLU A 44 -10.84 -1.05 11.19
C GLU A 44 -12.32 -1.26 10.86
N LEU A 45 -12.59 -1.88 9.73
CA LEU A 45 -13.95 -2.20 9.33
C LEU A 45 -14.60 -3.22 10.27
N ALA A 46 -13.81 -4.16 10.76
CA ALA A 46 -14.31 -5.20 11.66
C ALA A 46 -14.62 -4.66 13.04
N VAL A 47 -13.94 -3.61 13.46
CA VAL A 47 -14.14 -3.02 14.79
C VAL A 47 -15.38 -2.12 14.81
N CYS A 48 -15.73 -1.59 13.68
CA CYS A 48 -16.94 -0.79 13.55
C CYS A 48 -18.18 -1.66 13.46
#